data_d56a0fe827167729d4037a9bc6bae6b8
#
_entry.id   d56a0fe827167729d4037a9bc6bae6b8
#
_cell.length_a   1.000
_cell.length_b   1.000
_cell.length_c   1.000
_cell.angle_alpha   90.00
_cell.angle_beta   90.00
_cell.angle_gamma   90.00
#
_symmetry.space_group_name_H-M   'P 1'
#
loop_
_entity.id
_entity.type
_entity.pdbx_description
1 polymer ?
#
loop_
_entity_poly.entity_id
_entity_poly.type
_entity_poly.pdbx_seq_one_letter_code
_entity_poly.pdbx_strand_id
1 'polypeptide(L)'
;RYKLSPDRGYTPPDSTLDDLKHLHATLGVDRVVFTQPSIYGTDNSAILDGMNALNAGTPNRARAVVAITMDVTDDQLAAWDKIGVRGVRLNTDNKGGMPVTFDKIPELEARIKPFGWHFEWLFPGKDILELMPILEKTTIPMSIGHFAYQPATAGIDAPGFKALLKL
;
A
#
# COMPACT_ATOMS: atom_id res chain seq x y z
N ARG A 1 3.24 -6.03 20.86
CA ARG A 1 4.25 -5.58 19.90
C ARG A 1 4.32 -6.59 18.75
N TYR A 2 4.23 -6.12 17.50
CA TYR A 2 4.26 -6.97 16.31
C TYR A 2 5.69 -7.34 15.95
N LYS A 3 5.87 -8.54 15.36
CA LYS A 3 7.20 -9.03 14.99
C LYS A 3 7.66 -8.31 13.72
N LEU A 4 8.85 -7.72 13.77
CA LEU A 4 9.47 -7.11 12.60
C LEU A 4 10.01 -8.19 11.66
N SER A 5 9.88 -7.96 10.35
CA SER A 5 10.47 -8.82 9.32
C SER A 5 12.00 -8.83 9.43
N PRO A 6 12.64 -9.98 9.29
CA PRO A 6 14.11 -10.05 9.22
C PRO A 6 14.67 -9.34 7.99
N ASP A 7 13.86 -9.24 6.92
CA ASP A 7 14.25 -8.65 5.63
C ASP A 7 13.98 -7.15 5.54
N ARG A 8 13.60 -6.49 6.65
CA ARG A 8 13.32 -5.05 6.65
C ARG A 8 14.55 -4.21 6.32
N GLY A 9 14.37 -3.12 5.59
CA GLY A 9 15.41 -2.16 5.27
C GLY A 9 15.67 -1.11 6.37
N TYR A 10 14.75 -0.96 7.34
CA TYR A 10 14.85 0.01 8.44
C TYR A 10 14.09 -0.45 9.68
N THR A 11 14.34 0.22 10.80
CA THR A 11 13.59 0.01 12.06
C THR A 11 13.08 1.38 12.54
N PRO A 12 11.77 1.65 12.46
CA PRO A 12 11.22 2.91 12.93
C PRO A 12 11.15 2.94 14.46
N PRO A 13 11.02 4.13 15.08
CA PRO A 13 10.64 4.24 16.48
C PRO A 13 9.24 3.63 16.69
N ASP A 14 8.95 3.23 17.94
CA ASP A 14 7.61 2.80 18.30
C ASP A 14 6.63 3.98 18.20
N SER A 15 5.47 3.74 17.57
CA SER A 15 4.35 4.66 17.53
C SER A 15 3.08 3.87 17.85
N THR A 16 2.30 4.37 18.80
CA THR A 16 1.11 3.68 19.28
C THR A 16 -0.15 4.17 18.55
N LEU A 17 -1.24 3.42 18.69
CA LEU A 17 -2.53 3.86 18.20
C LEU A 17 -3.02 5.15 18.90
N ASP A 18 -2.64 5.36 20.16
CA ASP A 18 -3.03 6.56 20.90
C ASP A 18 -2.23 7.78 20.43
N ASP A 19 -0.95 7.61 20.04
CA ASP A 19 -0.18 8.67 19.37
C ASP A 19 -0.86 9.09 18.06
N LEU A 20 -1.31 8.11 17.27
CA LEU A 20 -2.04 8.36 16.01
C LEU A 20 -3.37 9.09 16.26
N LYS A 21 -4.14 8.66 17.26
CA LYS A 21 -5.41 9.34 17.64
C LYS A 21 -5.16 10.77 18.06
N HIS A 22 -4.11 11.02 18.86
CA HIS A 22 -3.73 12.37 19.27
C HIS A 22 -3.37 13.24 18.07
N LEU A 23 -2.56 12.72 17.14
CA LEU A 23 -2.21 13.40 15.90
C LEU A 23 -3.46 13.73 15.07
N HIS A 24 -4.37 12.77 14.90
CA HIS A 24 -5.62 12.97 14.16
C HIS A 24 -6.50 14.05 14.80
N ALA A 25 -6.63 14.06 16.13
CA ALA A 25 -7.40 15.08 16.84
C ALA A 25 -6.78 16.47 16.67
N THR A 26 -5.44 16.56 16.72
CA THR A 26 -4.71 17.83 16.57
C THR A 26 -4.86 18.40 15.15
N LEU A 27 -4.84 17.55 14.13
CA LEU A 27 -4.90 17.95 12.72
C LEU A 27 -6.31 17.98 12.12
N GLY A 28 -7.34 17.57 12.86
CA GLY A 28 -8.70 17.48 12.35
C GLY A 28 -8.88 16.35 11.32
N VAL A 29 -8.16 15.22 11.46
CA VAL A 29 -8.23 14.09 10.55
C VAL A 29 -9.38 13.16 10.94
N ASP A 30 -10.40 13.06 10.10
CA ASP A 30 -11.57 12.21 10.33
C ASP A 30 -11.38 10.77 9.91
N ARG A 31 -10.64 10.52 8.83
CA ARG A 31 -10.46 9.19 8.22
C ARG A 31 -9.02 8.90 7.86
N VAL A 32 -8.64 7.62 7.90
CA VAL A 32 -7.28 7.17 7.61
C VAL A 32 -7.27 5.91 6.76
N VAL A 33 -6.24 5.77 5.95
CA VAL A 33 -5.90 4.50 5.29
C VAL A 33 -4.58 4.01 5.87
N PHE A 34 -4.61 2.85 6.51
CA PHE A 34 -3.40 2.17 6.95
C PHE A 34 -2.77 1.47 5.77
N THR A 35 -1.56 1.85 5.43
CA THR A 35 -0.78 1.19 4.38
C THR A 35 0.28 0.30 5.00
N GLN A 36 0.37 -0.96 4.55
CA GLN A 36 1.33 -1.93 5.08
C GLN A 36 2.77 -1.45 4.91
N PRO A 37 3.52 -1.23 5.98
CA PRO A 37 4.93 -0.89 5.89
C PRO A 37 5.79 -2.15 5.66
N SER A 38 6.84 -2.04 4.84
CA SER A 38 7.74 -3.16 4.52
C SER A 38 8.42 -3.81 5.72
N ILE A 39 8.50 -3.09 6.84
CA ILE A 39 9.09 -3.61 8.09
C ILE A 39 8.36 -4.82 8.69
N TYR A 40 7.11 -5.05 8.31
CA TYR A 40 6.35 -6.23 8.73
C TYR A 40 6.20 -7.27 7.60
N GLY A 41 6.75 -6.99 6.41
CA GLY A 41 6.58 -7.87 5.25
C GLY A 41 5.09 -8.08 4.95
N THR A 42 4.66 -9.34 4.90
CA THR A 42 3.27 -9.74 4.66
C THR A 42 2.45 -10.00 5.92
N ASP A 43 3.01 -9.76 7.11
CA ASP A 43 2.24 -9.77 8.36
C ASP A 43 1.46 -8.47 8.52
N ASN A 44 0.21 -8.47 8.09
CA ASN A 44 -0.67 -7.31 8.11
C ASN A 44 -1.33 -7.06 9.48
N SER A 45 -1.02 -7.84 10.52
CA SER A 45 -1.69 -7.79 11.82
C SER A 45 -1.69 -6.39 12.43
N ALA A 46 -0.57 -5.67 12.37
CA ALA A 46 -0.46 -4.33 12.95
C ALA A 46 -1.46 -3.33 12.36
N ILE A 47 -1.58 -3.28 11.03
CA ILE A 47 -2.49 -2.34 10.37
C ILE A 47 -3.95 -2.78 10.50
N LEU A 48 -4.23 -4.08 10.48
CA LEU A 48 -5.59 -4.61 10.62
C LEU A 48 -6.12 -4.39 12.04
N ASP A 49 -5.31 -4.61 13.06
CA ASP A 49 -5.69 -4.35 14.45
C ASP A 49 -5.93 -2.84 14.68
N GLY A 50 -5.04 -1.99 14.15
CA GLY A 50 -5.21 -0.53 14.19
C GLY A 50 -6.50 -0.07 13.51
N MET A 51 -6.78 -0.58 12.32
CA MET A 51 -8.01 -0.31 11.56
C MET A 51 -9.25 -0.76 12.34
N ASN A 52 -9.26 -1.99 12.85
CA ASN A 52 -10.38 -2.53 13.61
C ASN A 52 -10.65 -1.71 14.88
N ALA A 53 -9.60 -1.33 15.60
CA ALA A 53 -9.73 -0.53 16.81
C ALA A 53 -10.30 0.88 16.55
N LEU A 54 -9.93 1.53 15.43
CA LEU A 54 -10.54 2.81 15.04
C LEU A 54 -11.99 2.65 14.58
N ASN A 55 -12.30 1.59 13.83
CA ASN A 55 -13.64 1.32 13.32
C ASN A 55 -14.63 0.87 14.41
N ALA A 56 -14.16 0.27 15.51
CA ALA A 56 -14.99 -0.10 16.65
C ALA A 56 -15.66 1.11 17.31
N GLY A 57 -14.96 2.25 17.38
CA GLY A 57 -15.49 3.48 17.92
C GLY A 57 -16.29 4.33 16.92
N THR A 58 -15.91 4.27 15.64
CA THR A 58 -16.54 5.05 14.56
C THR A 58 -16.48 4.24 13.27
N PRO A 59 -17.60 3.65 12.83
CA PRO A 59 -17.63 2.83 11.61
C PRO A 59 -17.08 3.59 10.39
N ASN A 60 -16.31 2.90 9.57
CA ASN A 60 -15.70 3.43 8.35
C ASN A 60 -14.66 4.57 8.55
N ARG A 61 -14.15 4.75 9.75
CA ARG A 61 -13.09 5.71 10.05
C ARG A 61 -11.75 5.32 9.40
N ALA A 62 -11.49 4.02 9.29
CA ALA A 62 -10.25 3.49 8.78
C ALA A 62 -10.45 2.46 7.67
N ARG A 63 -9.50 2.41 6.74
CA ARG A 63 -9.33 1.38 5.71
C ARG A 63 -7.90 0.88 5.76
N ALA A 64 -7.62 -0.22 5.05
CA ALA A 64 -6.26 -0.74 4.95
C ALA A 64 -5.88 -1.12 3.51
N VAL A 65 -4.59 -0.99 3.22
CA VAL A 65 -3.91 -1.52 2.04
C VAL A 65 -2.89 -2.53 2.54
N VAL A 66 -3.04 -3.79 2.16
CA VAL A 66 -2.27 -4.93 2.66
C VAL A 66 -1.12 -5.32 1.73
N ALA A 67 -0.11 -6.01 2.25
CA ALA A 67 0.88 -6.71 1.43
C ALA A 67 0.58 -8.21 1.48
N ILE A 68 0.51 -8.88 0.34
CA ILE A 68 0.11 -10.29 0.21
C ILE A 68 1.00 -11.04 -0.75
N THR A 69 1.15 -12.34 -0.52
CA THR A 69 1.75 -13.29 -1.44
C THR A 69 0.68 -13.97 -2.29
N MET A 70 1.06 -14.75 -3.29
CA MET A 70 0.10 -15.44 -4.15
C MET A 70 -0.64 -16.60 -3.49
N ASP A 71 -0.19 -17.06 -2.33
CA ASP A 71 -0.83 -18.11 -1.52
C ASP A 71 -1.99 -17.62 -0.65
N VAL A 72 -2.27 -16.30 -0.62
CA VAL A 72 -3.46 -15.76 0.03
C VAL A 72 -4.72 -16.44 -0.55
N THR A 73 -5.64 -16.87 0.31
CA THR A 73 -6.87 -17.53 -0.16
C THR A 73 -7.95 -16.51 -0.51
N ASP A 74 -8.92 -16.91 -1.37
CA ASP A 74 -10.05 -16.05 -1.71
C ASP A 74 -10.97 -15.80 -0.50
N ASP A 75 -11.08 -16.78 0.41
CA ASP A 75 -11.78 -16.60 1.68
C ASP A 75 -11.11 -15.53 2.54
N GLN A 76 -9.77 -15.48 2.55
CA GLN A 76 -9.03 -14.45 3.27
C GLN A 76 -9.25 -13.07 2.64
N LEU A 77 -9.22 -12.96 1.30
CA LEU A 77 -9.53 -11.71 0.60
C LEU A 77 -10.95 -11.23 0.92
N ALA A 78 -11.93 -12.13 0.86
CA ALA A 78 -13.32 -11.82 1.21
C ALA A 78 -13.49 -11.41 2.68
N ALA A 79 -12.79 -12.06 3.61
CA ALA A 79 -12.80 -11.69 5.02
C ALA A 79 -12.20 -10.29 5.24
N TRP A 80 -11.10 -9.98 4.59
CA TRP A 80 -10.46 -8.66 4.66
C TRP A 80 -11.31 -7.56 4.02
N ASP A 81 -11.99 -7.85 2.91
CA ASP A 81 -12.91 -6.88 2.30
C ASP A 81 -14.01 -6.45 3.26
N LYS A 82 -14.63 -7.43 3.95
CA LYS A 82 -15.70 -7.17 4.94
C LYS A 82 -15.28 -6.24 6.06
N ILE A 83 -14.03 -6.30 6.52
CA ILE A 83 -13.54 -5.45 7.60
C ILE A 83 -12.99 -4.11 7.12
N GLY A 84 -12.78 -3.91 5.81
CA GLY A 84 -12.40 -2.61 5.26
C GLY A 84 -11.07 -2.53 4.55
N VAL A 85 -10.43 -3.63 4.19
CA VAL A 85 -9.29 -3.62 3.27
C VAL A 85 -9.77 -3.19 1.88
N ARG A 86 -8.99 -2.37 1.17
CA ARG A 86 -9.37 -1.80 -0.13
C ARG A 86 -8.25 -1.80 -1.16
N GLY A 87 -7.11 -2.39 -0.85
CA GLY A 87 -6.03 -2.45 -1.83
C GLY A 87 -4.87 -3.32 -1.42
N VAL A 88 -3.98 -3.52 -2.38
CA VAL A 88 -2.73 -4.26 -2.22
C VAL A 88 -1.55 -3.33 -2.52
N ARG A 89 -0.57 -3.32 -1.62
CA ARG A 89 0.66 -2.57 -1.77
C ARG A 89 1.69 -3.36 -2.57
N LEU A 90 2.26 -2.73 -3.59
CA LEU A 90 3.36 -3.19 -4.41
C LEU A 90 4.53 -2.21 -4.22
N ASN A 91 5.51 -2.59 -3.40
CA ASN A 91 6.60 -1.70 -2.98
C ASN A 91 7.95 -2.27 -3.42
N THR A 92 8.50 -1.73 -4.51
CA THR A 92 9.82 -2.13 -5.03
C THR A 92 10.97 -1.28 -4.47
N ASP A 93 10.66 -0.19 -3.77
CA ASP A 93 11.64 0.73 -3.19
C ASP A 93 12.30 0.15 -1.92
N ASN A 94 11.52 -0.56 -1.11
CA ASN A 94 11.99 -1.07 0.17
C ASN A 94 12.14 -2.59 0.14
N LYS A 95 13.26 -3.07 0.67
CA LYS A 95 13.51 -4.50 0.84
C LYS A 95 12.33 -5.18 1.58
N GLY A 96 11.86 -6.30 1.06
CA GLY A 96 10.70 -7.03 1.61
C GLY A 96 9.34 -6.42 1.30
N GLY A 97 9.30 -5.34 0.49
CA GLY A 97 8.05 -4.65 0.14
C GLY A 97 7.31 -5.21 -1.07
N MET A 98 7.97 -6.05 -1.87
CA MET A 98 7.38 -6.67 -3.08
C MET A 98 7.29 -8.19 -2.92
N PRO A 99 6.20 -8.72 -2.34
CA PRO A 99 6.06 -10.15 -2.04
C PRO A 99 5.61 -10.98 -3.25
N VAL A 100 5.28 -10.35 -4.38
CA VAL A 100 4.89 -10.99 -5.64
C VAL A 100 5.82 -10.57 -6.76
N THR A 101 6.04 -11.42 -7.74
CA THR A 101 6.82 -11.09 -8.94
C THR A 101 5.97 -10.37 -9.98
N PHE A 102 6.58 -9.59 -10.87
CA PHE A 102 5.86 -8.77 -11.85
C PHE A 102 4.96 -9.58 -12.78
N ASP A 103 5.36 -10.79 -13.15
CA ASP A 103 4.56 -11.71 -13.97
C ASP A 103 3.27 -12.18 -13.29
N LYS A 104 3.20 -12.08 -11.96
CA LYS A 104 2.02 -12.43 -11.16
C LYS A 104 1.03 -11.28 -10.96
N ILE A 105 1.37 -10.06 -11.34
CA ILE A 105 0.49 -8.90 -11.17
C ILE A 105 -0.86 -9.07 -11.90
N PRO A 106 -0.93 -9.55 -13.16
CA PRO A 106 -2.22 -9.77 -13.81
C PRO A 106 -3.11 -10.81 -13.10
N GLU A 107 -2.51 -11.86 -12.55
CA GLU A 107 -3.22 -12.88 -11.76
C GLU A 107 -3.74 -12.29 -10.45
N LEU A 108 -2.89 -11.52 -9.75
CA LEU A 108 -3.28 -10.82 -8.53
C LEU A 108 -4.39 -9.81 -8.78
N GLU A 109 -4.28 -9.03 -9.86
CA GLU A 109 -5.31 -8.08 -10.28
C GLU A 109 -6.66 -8.76 -10.46
N ALA A 110 -6.70 -9.87 -11.21
CA ALA A 110 -7.91 -10.63 -11.46
C ALA A 110 -8.60 -11.10 -10.16
N ARG A 111 -7.82 -11.44 -9.13
CA ARG A 111 -8.33 -11.88 -7.83
C ARG A 111 -8.89 -10.76 -6.98
N ILE A 112 -8.30 -9.55 -7.03
CA ILE A 112 -8.74 -8.42 -6.18
C ILE A 112 -9.77 -7.51 -6.87
N LYS A 113 -9.86 -7.56 -8.20
CA LYS A 113 -10.80 -6.77 -9.00
C LYS A 113 -12.28 -6.95 -8.61
N PRO A 114 -12.79 -8.17 -8.30
CA PRO A 114 -14.18 -8.36 -7.88
C PRO A 114 -14.54 -7.63 -6.58
N PHE A 115 -13.55 -7.32 -5.73
CA PHE A 115 -13.74 -6.56 -4.48
C PHE A 115 -13.67 -5.04 -4.70
N GLY A 116 -13.35 -4.58 -5.92
CA GLY A 116 -13.15 -3.17 -6.21
C GLY A 116 -11.89 -2.60 -5.55
N TRP A 117 -10.90 -3.45 -5.24
CA TRP A 117 -9.65 -2.99 -4.65
C TRP A 117 -8.75 -2.34 -5.68
N HIS A 118 -7.75 -1.60 -5.20
CA HIS A 118 -6.75 -0.92 -6.01
C HIS A 118 -5.34 -1.44 -5.71
N PHE A 119 -4.38 -1.14 -6.60
CA PHE A 119 -2.97 -1.26 -6.29
C PHE A 119 -2.44 0.06 -5.73
N GLU A 120 -1.65 -0.03 -4.66
CA GLU A 120 -0.82 1.07 -4.19
C GLU A 120 0.64 0.79 -4.53
N TRP A 121 1.18 1.56 -5.45
CA TRP A 121 2.55 1.44 -5.90
C TRP A 121 3.49 2.36 -5.15
N LEU A 122 4.66 1.82 -4.77
CA LEU A 122 5.80 2.57 -4.27
C LEU A 122 7.05 2.04 -4.96
N PHE A 123 7.73 2.88 -5.73
CA PHE A 123 8.92 2.53 -6.48
C PHE A 123 9.86 3.71 -6.62
N PRO A 124 11.20 3.49 -6.79
CA PRO A 124 12.15 4.55 -7.09
C PRO A 124 11.79 5.27 -8.39
N GLY A 125 11.88 6.59 -8.39
CA GLY A 125 11.48 7.41 -9.54
C GLY A 125 12.19 7.10 -10.86
N LYS A 126 13.40 6.56 -10.78
CA LYS A 126 14.17 6.11 -11.95
C LYS A 126 13.56 4.91 -12.66
N ASP A 127 12.76 4.11 -11.94
CA ASP A 127 12.22 2.82 -12.44
C ASP A 127 10.89 3.00 -13.19
N ILE A 128 10.29 4.20 -13.16
CA ILE A 128 8.95 4.43 -13.74
C ILE A 128 8.89 4.03 -15.23
N LEU A 129 9.93 4.36 -16.02
CA LEU A 129 9.92 4.05 -17.45
C LEU A 129 9.97 2.55 -17.72
N GLU A 130 10.63 1.78 -16.85
CA GLU A 130 10.67 0.31 -16.94
C GLU A 130 9.35 -0.32 -16.48
N LEU A 131 8.65 0.33 -15.55
CA LEU A 131 7.37 -0.15 -15.01
C LEU A 131 6.17 0.23 -15.90
N MET A 132 6.30 1.23 -16.79
CA MET A 132 5.20 1.68 -17.66
C MET A 132 4.45 0.54 -18.36
N PRO A 133 5.10 -0.50 -18.94
CA PRO A 133 4.38 -1.59 -19.59
C PRO A 133 3.45 -2.39 -18.68
N ILE A 134 3.71 -2.39 -17.37
CA ILE A 134 2.87 -3.03 -16.35
C ILE A 134 1.78 -2.07 -15.91
N LEU A 135 2.15 -0.82 -15.61
CA LEU A 135 1.23 0.21 -15.13
C LEU A 135 0.13 0.50 -16.16
N GLU A 136 0.49 0.67 -17.44
CA GLU A 136 -0.47 0.91 -18.54
C GLU A 136 -1.42 -0.27 -18.80
N LYS A 137 -1.02 -1.50 -18.46
CA LYS A 137 -1.87 -2.69 -18.62
C LYS A 137 -2.80 -2.93 -17.44
N THR A 138 -2.55 -2.30 -16.30
CA THR A 138 -3.38 -2.44 -15.11
C THR A 138 -4.76 -1.85 -15.37
N THR A 139 -5.82 -2.60 -15.09
CA THR A 139 -7.21 -2.22 -15.38
C THR A 139 -8.01 -1.82 -14.14
N ILE A 140 -7.44 -2.00 -12.95
CA ILE A 140 -8.01 -1.54 -11.68
C ILE A 140 -7.43 -0.17 -11.30
N PRO A 141 -8.08 0.59 -10.40
CA PRO A 141 -7.50 1.83 -9.90
C PRO A 141 -6.11 1.63 -9.30
N MET A 142 -5.27 2.64 -9.45
CA MET A 142 -3.94 2.68 -8.85
C MET A 142 -3.73 3.97 -8.07
N SER A 143 -2.99 3.88 -6.98
CA SER A 143 -2.34 5.03 -6.35
C SER A 143 -0.82 4.87 -6.47
N ILE A 144 -0.12 5.98 -6.73
CA ILE A 144 1.34 5.99 -6.82
C ILE A 144 1.87 6.93 -5.75
N GLY A 145 2.53 6.34 -4.75
CA GLY A 145 3.04 7.07 -3.61
C GLY A 145 4.11 8.08 -3.98
N HIS A 146 4.13 9.24 -3.28
CA HIS A 146 5.19 10.25 -3.35
C HIS A 146 5.50 10.77 -4.76
N PHE A 147 4.51 10.84 -5.67
CA PHE A 147 4.72 11.20 -7.08
C PHE A 147 5.79 10.33 -7.75
N ALA A 148 5.82 9.03 -7.44
CA ALA A 148 6.85 8.11 -7.89
C ALA A 148 8.27 8.62 -7.61
N TYR A 149 8.48 9.32 -6.49
CA TYR A 149 9.78 9.92 -6.13
C TYR A 149 10.47 10.69 -7.27
N GLN A 150 9.70 11.40 -8.11
CA GLN A 150 10.29 12.22 -9.17
C GLN A 150 11.08 13.37 -8.56
N PRO A 151 12.38 13.56 -8.90
CA PRO A 151 13.19 14.63 -8.33
C PRO A 151 12.67 15.99 -8.80
N ALA A 152 12.36 16.89 -7.87
CA ALA A 152 11.93 18.26 -8.22
C ALA A 152 12.98 19.01 -9.08
N THR A 153 14.26 18.71 -8.87
CA THR A 153 15.39 19.29 -9.64
C THR A 153 15.40 18.86 -11.11
N ALA A 154 14.75 17.74 -11.47
CA ALA A 154 14.64 17.29 -12.86
C ALA A 154 13.61 18.10 -13.68
N GLY A 155 12.73 18.83 -13.00
CA GLY A 155 11.72 19.68 -13.62
C GLY A 155 10.53 18.89 -14.20
N ILE A 156 9.52 19.65 -14.63
CA ILE A 156 8.27 19.08 -15.18
C ILE A 156 8.46 18.42 -16.56
N ASP A 157 9.55 18.70 -17.22
CA ASP A 157 9.88 18.13 -18.54
C ASP A 157 10.64 16.80 -18.43
N ALA A 158 10.98 16.34 -17.24
CA ALA A 158 11.66 15.07 -17.03
C ALA A 158 10.83 13.90 -17.62
N PRO A 159 11.47 12.94 -18.32
CA PRO A 159 10.77 11.81 -18.93
C PRO A 159 9.93 11.01 -17.92
N GLY A 160 10.45 10.79 -16.70
CA GLY A 160 9.73 10.08 -15.64
C GLY A 160 8.49 10.84 -15.17
N PHE A 161 8.56 12.16 -15.02
CA PHE A 161 7.41 12.97 -14.65
C PHE A 161 6.34 12.98 -15.76
N LYS A 162 6.78 13.10 -17.03
CA LYS A 162 5.87 13.01 -18.19
C LYS A 162 5.22 11.62 -18.31
N ALA A 163 5.95 10.55 -17.98
CA ALA A 163 5.38 9.21 -17.92
C ALA A 163 4.32 9.10 -16.82
N LEU A 164 4.60 9.64 -15.62
CA LEU A 164 3.63 9.66 -14.52
C LEU A 164 2.32 10.39 -14.90
N LEU A 165 2.41 11.48 -15.65
CA LEU A 165 1.23 12.25 -16.08
C LEU A 165 0.38 11.55 -17.15
N LYS A 166 0.84 10.46 -17.73
CA LYS A 166 0.08 9.67 -18.72
C LYS A 166 -0.77 8.56 -18.10
N LEU A 167 -0.50 8.21 -16.86
CA LEU A 167 -1.23 7.21 -16.08
C LEU A 167 -2.52 7.79 -15.48
#